data_861c835682432526c82a90d52dcc22f1
#
_entry.id   861c835682432526c82a90d52dcc22f1
#
_cell.length_a   1.000
_cell.length_b   1.000
_cell.length_c   1.000
_cell.angle_alpha   90.00
_cell.angle_beta   90.00
_cell.angle_gamma   90.00
#
_symmetry.space_group_name_H-M   'P 1'
#
loop_
_entity.id
_entity.type
_entity.pdbx_description
1 polymer ?
#
loop_
_entity_poly.entity_id
_entity_poly.type
_entity_poly.pdbx_seq_one_letter_code
_entity_poly.pdbx_strand_id
1 'polypeptide(L)'
;MRRILFLITFLSIALATDAQRSCFFTHYSSEEGLSQNTVMSILQDHKGNLWFSTWDGINRFNGYSFKTYKARQGSFISLTNNRVDRMYEDPSGFLWLLTYDNRAHRFDPRTETFEQVPAAGQPGSTSNVNTITVLPCGTVWLLTENDGAIR
;
A
#
# COMPACT_ATOMS: atom_id res chain seq x y z
N MET A 1 21.14 4.58 -58.61
CA MET A 1 20.35 5.38 -57.65
C MET A 1 19.03 4.71 -57.26
N ARG A 2 18.15 4.28 -58.16
CA ARG A 2 16.88 3.63 -57.82
C ARG A 2 17.02 2.38 -56.92
N ARG A 3 18.02 1.53 -57.11
CA ARG A 3 18.24 0.31 -56.27
C ARG A 3 18.69 0.65 -54.84
N ILE A 4 19.44 1.73 -54.64
CA ILE A 4 19.89 2.19 -53.34
C ILE A 4 18.70 2.80 -52.55
N LEU A 5 17.81 3.50 -53.24
CA LEU A 5 16.61 4.08 -52.66
C LEU A 5 15.67 2.98 -52.13
N PHE A 6 15.49 1.89 -52.88
CA PHE A 6 14.70 0.73 -52.46
C PHE A 6 15.31 0.01 -51.27
N LEU A 7 16.63 -0.09 -51.16
CA LEU A 7 17.32 -0.68 -50.02
C LEU A 7 17.16 0.18 -48.75
N ILE A 8 17.22 1.51 -48.88
CA ILE A 8 17.04 2.41 -47.72
C ILE A 8 15.60 2.40 -47.24
N THR A 9 14.60 2.37 -48.12
CA THR A 9 13.20 2.27 -47.73
C THR A 9 12.85 0.92 -47.11
N PHE A 10 13.42 -0.18 -47.58
CA PHE A 10 13.23 -1.49 -46.99
C PHE A 10 13.88 -1.60 -45.61
N LEU A 11 15.05 -1.01 -45.42
CA LEU A 11 15.76 -0.98 -44.13
C LEU A 11 15.02 -0.11 -43.11
N SER A 12 14.41 1.02 -43.51
CA SER A 12 13.63 1.87 -42.61
C SER A 12 12.34 1.21 -42.14
N ILE A 13 11.71 0.37 -42.95
CA ILE A 13 10.51 -0.39 -42.59
C ILE A 13 10.87 -1.52 -41.58
N ALA A 14 12.06 -2.14 -41.74
CA ALA A 14 12.51 -3.20 -40.81
C ALA A 14 12.87 -2.67 -39.40
N LEU A 15 13.18 -1.37 -39.26
CA LEU A 15 13.47 -0.74 -37.97
C LEU A 15 12.22 -0.27 -37.21
N ALA A 16 11.05 -0.29 -37.85
CA ALA A 16 9.77 0.12 -37.25
C ALA A 16 9.01 -1.05 -36.62
N THR A 17 9.70 -2.13 -36.24
CA THR A 17 9.07 -3.16 -35.40
C THR A 17 8.97 -2.65 -33.98
N ASP A 18 7.82 -2.07 -33.62
CA ASP A 18 7.41 -1.85 -32.24
C ASP A 18 7.52 -3.18 -31.52
N ALA A 19 8.47 -3.25 -30.59
CA ALA A 19 8.56 -4.39 -29.69
C ALA A 19 7.29 -4.43 -28.85
N GLN A 20 6.35 -5.27 -29.26
CA GLN A 20 5.09 -5.49 -28.55
C GLN A 20 5.45 -5.99 -27.17
N ARG A 21 5.32 -5.10 -26.14
CA ARG A 21 5.54 -5.47 -24.74
C ARG A 21 4.44 -6.44 -24.37
N SER A 22 4.76 -7.73 -24.30
CA SER A 22 3.85 -8.72 -23.74
C SER A 22 3.71 -8.44 -22.25
N CYS A 23 2.49 -8.08 -21.82
CA CYS A 23 2.18 -8.01 -20.39
C CYS A 23 1.94 -9.44 -19.88
N PHE A 24 2.70 -9.83 -18.87
CA PHE A 24 2.46 -11.07 -18.14
C PHE A 24 1.71 -10.74 -16.86
N PHE A 25 0.65 -11.49 -16.57
CA PHE A 25 -0.10 -11.38 -15.34
C PHE A 25 0.23 -12.56 -14.45
N THR A 26 0.54 -12.31 -13.18
CA THR A 26 0.69 -13.32 -12.14
C THR A 26 -0.45 -13.13 -11.15
N HIS A 27 -1.18 -14.19 -10.88
CA HIS A 27 -2.24 -14.20 -9.88
C HIS A 27 -1.68 -14.57 -8.52
N TYR A 28 -2.06 -13.83 -7.48
CA TYR A 28 -1.76 -14.13 -6.09
C TYR A 28 -3.05 -14.21 -5.29
N SER A 29 -3.22 -15.31 -4.57
CA SER A 29 -4.37 -15.61 -3.73
C SER A 29 -3.94 -16.09 -2.34
N SER A 30 -4.89 -16.53 -1.55
CA SER A 30 -4.60 -17.16 -0.26
C SER A 30 -3.82 -18.47 -0.40
N GLU A 31 -3.86 -19.12 -1.56
CA GLU A 31 -3.08 -20.34 -1.84
C GLU A 31 -1.58 -20.02 -1.96
N GLU A 32 -1.23 -18.82 -2.46
CA GLU A 32 0.16 -18.34 -2.55
C GLU A 32 0.62 -17.60 -1.29
N GLY A 33 -0.23 -17.51 -0.25
CA GLY A 33 0.13 -16.98 1.06
C GLY A 33 -0.44 -15.61 1.42
N LEU A 34 -1.32 -15.04 0.57
CA LEU A 34 -2.09 -13.86 0.95
C LEU A 34 -3.06 -14.21 2.09
N SER A 35 -3.22 -13.33 3.06
CA SER A 35 -4.07 -13.62 4.24
C SER A 35 -5.55 -13.81 3.90
N GLN A 36 -6.02 -13.13 2.83
CA GLN A 36 -7.40 -13.22 2.36
C GLN A 36 -7.50 -12.63 0.94
N ASN A 37 -8.39 -13.15 0.10
CA ASN A 37 -8.48 -12.81 -1.32
C ASN A 37 -9.08 -11.43 -1.60
N THR A 38 -9.79 -10.81 -0.64
CA THR A 38 -10.32 -9.46 -0.81
C THR A 38 -9.25 -8.44 -0.45
N VAL A 39 -8.59 -7.91 -1.47
CA VAL A 39 -7.59 -6.85 -1.35
C VAL A 39 -8.28 -5.49 -1.41
N MET A 40 -8.04 -4.64 -0.41
CA MET A 40 -8.64 -3.31 -0.28
C MET A 40 -7.70 -2.20 -0.78
N SER A 41 -6.39 -2.35 -0.56
CA SER A 41 -5.38 -1.37 -0.95
C SER A 41 -4.06 -2.07 -1.28
N ILE A 42 -3.32 -1.48 -2.22
CA ILE A 42 -1.97 -1.92 -2.59
C ILE A 42 -1.05 -0.71 -2.50
N LEU A 43 0.12 -0.91 -1.92
CA LEU A 43 1.16 0.09 -1.75
C LEU A 43 2.53 -0.51 -2.05
N GLN A 44 3.39 0.19 -2.79
CA GLN A 44 4.81 -0.14 -2.87
C GLN A 44 5.59 0.77 -1.93
N ASP A 45 6.36 0.19 -0.99
CA ASP A 45 7.20 0.96 -0.08
C ASP A 45 8.50 1.43 -0.76
N HIS A 46 9.20 2.39 -0.12
CA HIS A 46 10.47 2.93 -0.62
C HIS A 46 11.58 1.88 -0.74
N LYS A 47 11.42 0.70 -0.15
CA LYS A 47 12.35 -0.44 -0.25
C LYS A 47 12.00 -1.40 -1.39
N GLY A 48 10.88 -1.14 -2.10
CA GLY A 48 10.40 -1.95 -3.21
C GLY A 48 9.50 -3.13 -2.81
N ASN A 49 9.18 -3.33 -1.50
CA ASN A 49 8.20 -4.34 -1.12
C ASN A 49 6.81 -3.88 -1.51
N LEU A 50 5.95 -4.83 -1.88
CA LEU A 50 4.53 -4.59 -2.08
C LEU A 50 3.76 -4.92 -0.79
N TRP A 51 2.86 -4.03 -0.41
CA TRP A 51 1.97 -4.21 0.72
C TRP A 51 0.54 -4.34 0.23
N PHE A 52 -0.17 -5.33 0.76
CA PHE A 52 -1.57 -5.61 0.43
C PHE A 52 -2.37 -5.55 1.71
N SER A 53 -3.35 -4.65 1.80
CA SER A 53 -4.34 -4.71 2.85
C SER A 53 -5.51 -5.58 2.42
N THR A 54 -6.02 -6.35 3.36
CA THR A 54 -7.13 -7.28 3.14
C THR A 54 -8.17 -7.16 4.25
N TRP A 55 -9.19 -7.98 4.17
CA TRP A 55 -10.13 -8.14 5.28
C TRP A 55 -9.53 -8.88 6.49
N ASP A 56 -8.34 -9.47 6.34
CA ASP A 56 -7.69 -10.25 7.40
C ASP A 56 -6.21 -9.87 7.60
N GLY A 57 -5.95 -8.59 7.77
CA GLY A 57 -4.65 -8.02 8.06
C GLY A 57 -3.98 -7.36 6.86
N ILE A 58 -2.71 -6.99 7.05
CA ILE A 58 -1.83 -6.49 6.01
C ILE A 58 -0.77 -7.52 5.67
N ASN A 59 -0.37 -7.57 4.41
CA ASN A 59 0.57 -8.55 3.88
C ASN A 59 1.72 -7.82 3.19
N ARG A 60 2.95 -8.14 3.55
CA ARG A 60 4.16 -7.70 2.85
C ARG A 60 4.62 -8.77 1.90
N PHE A 61 4.80 -8.40 0.64
CA PHE A 61 5.39 -9.25 -0.40
C PHE A 61 6.76 -8.72 -0.81
N ASN A 62 7.78 -9.55 -0.73
CA ASN A 62 9.16 -9.20 -1.03
C ASN A 62 9.63 -9.65 -2.44
N GLY A 63 8.68 -10.06 -3.29
CA GLY A 63 8.95 -10.66 -4.60
C GLY A 63 8.93 -12.19 -4.60
N TYR A 64 8.96 -12.85 -3.43
CA TYR A 64 9.02 -14.32 -3.31
C TYR A 64 7.97 -14.89 -2.37
N SER A 65 7.69 -14.20 -1.26
CA SER A 65 6.80 -14.71 -0.21
C SER A 65 6.01 -13.60 0.45
N PHE A 66 4.85 -13.98 1.00
CA PHE A 66 4.02 -13.12 1.82
C PHE A 66 4.39 -13.27 3.30
N LYS A 67 4.41 -12.15 4.02
CA LYS A 67 4.42 -12.10 5.48
C LYS A 67 3.20 -11.31 5.95
N THR A 68 2.36 -11.94 6.77
CA THR A 68 1.10 -11.37 7.24
C THR A 68 1.25 -10.76 8.63
N TYR A 69 0.57 -9.63 8.86
CA TYR A 69 0.47 -8.93 10.12
C TYR A 69 -1.01 -8.72 10.46
N LYS A 70 -1.44 -9.17 11.64
CA LYS A 70 -2.84 -9.17 12.08
C LYS A 70 -2.98 -8.57 13.48
N ALA A 71 -4.22 -8.22 13.83
CA ALA A 71 -4.61 -7.89 15.20
C ALA A 71 -4.34 -9.08 16.12
N ARG A 72 -3.78 -8.79 17.30
CA ARG A 72 -3.57 -9.79 18.36
C ARG A 72 -4.51 -9.45 19.52
N GLN A 73 -5.36 -10.39 19.90
CA GLN A 73 -6.25 -10.21 21.06
C GLN A 73 -5.44 -9.91 22.32
N GLY A 74 -5.85 -8.89 23.06
CA GLY A 74 -5.23 -8.52 24.34
C GLY A 74 -3.91 -7.75 24.22
N SER A 75 -3.48 -7.35 23.02
CA SER A 75 -2.29 -6.53 22.83
C SER A 75 -2.67 -5.07 22.54
N PHE A 76 -2.17 -4.14 23.35
CA PHE A 76 -2.29 -2.70 23.09
C PHE A 76 -1.43 -2.22 21.91
N ILE A 77 -0.54 -3.08 21.40
CA ILE A 77 0.41 -2.81 20.29
C ILE A 77 -0.05 -3.58 19.03
N SER A 78 -1.33 -3.48 18.71
CA SER A 78 -1.94 -4.28 17.64
C SER A 78 -2.97 -3.45 16.90
N LEU A 79 -3.36 -3.91 15.71
CA LEU A 79 -4.53 -3.38 15.01
C LEU A 79 -5.79 -3.57 15.86
N THR A 80 -6.68 -2.59 15.83
CA THR A 80 -8.03 -2.71 16.43
C THR A 80 -8.92 -3.63 15.62
N ASN A 81 -8.70 -3.69 14.31
CA ASN A 81 -9.45 -4.51 13.37
C ASN A 81 -8.52 -5.09 12.31
N ASN A 82 -8.71 -6.35 11.93
CA ASN A 82 -7.93 -6.99 10.86
C ASN A 82 -8.25 -6.40 9.49
N ARG A 83 -9.46 -5.90 9.27
CA ARG A 83 -9.80 -5.27 8.01
C ARG A 83 -9.18 -3.88 7.93
N VAL A 84 -8.23 -3.73 7.01
CA VAL A 84 -7.56 -2.46 6.73
C VAL A 84 -8.03 -1.98 5.36
N ASP A 85 -8.71 -0.84 5.32
CA ASP A 85 -9.32 -0.31 4.11
C ASP A 85 -8.34 0.51 3.26
N ARG A 86 -7.38 1.22 3.90
CA ARG A 86 -6.41 2.06 3.20
C ARG A 86 -5.04 2.03 3.87
N MET A 87 -4.00 2.20 3.05
CA MET A 87 -2.61 2.29 3.49
C MET A 87 -1.90 3.45 2.78
N TYR A 88 -0.98 4.09 3.50
CA TYR A 88 -0.12 5.16 3.01
C TYR A 88 1.28 4.99 3.62
N GLU A 89 2.33 5.34 2.89
CA GLU A 89 3.68 5.41 3.44
C GLU A 89 4.09 6.86 3.64
N ASP A 90 4.74 7.16 4.77
CA ASP A 90 5.35 8.45 4.98
C ASP A 90 6.84 8.46 4.56
N PRO A 91 7.47 9.64 4.38
CA PRO A 91 8.88 9.72 3.99
C PRO A 91 9.87 9.09 4.98
N SER A 92 9.45 8.78 6.20
CA SER A 92 10.24 8.08 7.22
C SER A 92 10.12 6.57 7.12
N GLY A 93 9.23 6.07 6.23
CA GLY A 93 8.99 4.65 5.97
C GLY A 93 8.02 3.99 6.95
N PHE A 94 7.24 4.76 7.72
CA PHE A 94 6.12 4.22 8.47
C PHE A 94 4.91 4.05 7.55
N LEU A 95 4.13 3.00 7.81
CA LEU A 95 2.84 2.82 7.14
C LEU A 95 1.71 3.34 8.01
N TRP A 96 0.90 4.19 7.43
CA TRP A 96 -0.32 4.73 8.01
C TRP A 96 -1.52 3.93 7.51
N LEU A 97 -2.29 3.38 8.41
CA LEU A 97 -3.35 2.44 8.15
C LEU A 97 -4.69 3.00 8.63
N LEU A 98 -5.70 2.88 7.80
CA LEU A 98 -7.08 3.16 8.17
C LEU A 98 -7.83 1.83 8.22
N THR A 99 -8.32 1.46 9.40
CA THR A 99 -9.08 0.23 9.62
C THR A 99 -10.58 0.47 9.40
N TYR A 100 -11.33 -0.60 9.17
CA TYR A 100 -12.78 -0.57 8.92
C TYR A 100 -13.60 0.10 10.05
N ASP A 101 -13.12 0.00 11.28
CA ASP A 101 -13.71 0.68 12.46
C ASP A 101 -13.29 2.15 12.56
N ASN A 102 -12.81 2.75 11.46
CA ASN A 102 -12.43 4.15 11.35
C ASN A 102 -11.34 4.58 12.35
N ARG A 103 -10.38 3.68 12.63
CA ARG A 103 -9.23 3.97 13.47
C ARG A 103 -7.98 4.14 12.62
N ALA A 104 -7.15 5.12 12.99
CA ALA A 104 -5.83 5.31 12.40
C ALA A 104 -4.79 4.53 13.20
N HIS A 105 -3.91 3.85 12.50
CA HIS A 105 -2.77 3.15 13.06
C HIS A 105 -1.50 3.54 12.31
N ARG A 106 -0.38 3.60 13.03
CA ARG A 106 0.95 3.68 12.45
C ARG A 106 1.65 2.35 12.66
N PHE A 107 2.22 1.82 11.59
CA PHE A 107 3.00 0.58 11.63
C PHE A 107 4.46 0.87 11.27
N ASP A 108 5.37 0.40 12.11
CA ASP A 108 6.81 0.42 11.81
C ASP A 108 7.24 -0.92 11.19
N PRO A 109 7.59 -0.95 9.87
CA PRO A 109 8.02 -2.18 9.21
C PRO A 109 9.36 -2.74 9.71
N ARG A 110 10.16 -1.96 10.48
CA ARG A 110 11.45 -2.37 11.02
C ARG A 110 11.29 -3.17 12.32
N THR A 111 10.43 -2.68 13.20
CA THR A 111 10.11 -3.31 14.50
C THR A 111 8.90 -4.21 14.43
N GLU A 112 8.13 -4.10 13.33
CA GLU A 112 6.88 -4.84 13.10
C GLU A 112 5.82 -4.57 14.18
N THR A 113 5.79 -3.33 14.67
CA THR A 113 4.88 -2.89 15.73
C THR A 113 3.84 -1.93 15.20
N PHE A 114 2.62 -2.05 15.74
CA PHE A 114 1.52 -1.12 15.49
C PHE A 114 1.40 -0.15 16.65
N GLU A 115 1.01 1.08 16.34
CA GLU A 115 0.64 2.10 17.29
C GLU A 115 -0.71 2.68 16.87
N GLN A 116 -1.69 2.66 17.74
CA GLN A 116 -2.95 3.35 17.50
C GLN A 116 -2.75 4.86 17.66
N VAL A 117 -3.18 5.63 16.66
CA VAL A 117 -3.07 7.07 16.67
C VAL A 117 -4.38 7.67 17.18
N PRO A 118 -4.35 8.46 18.27
CA PRO A 118 -5.56 9.11 18.79
C PRO A 118 -6.06 10.18 17.80
N ALA A 119 -7.32 10.12 17.45
CA ALA A 119 -7.91 11.02 16.45
C ALA A 119 -8.01 12.49 16.91
N ALA A 120 -7.98 12.79 18.22
CA ALA A 120 -8.05 14.14 18.75
C ALA A 120 -6.76 14.63 19.42
N GLY A 121 -5.62 13.97 19.16
CA GLY A 121 -4.36 14.30 19.84
C GLY A 121 -4.38 14.08 21.36
N GLN A 122 -5.47 13.57 21.91
CA GLN A 122 -5.64 13.22 23.33
C GLN A 122 -5.73 11.71 23.51
N PRO A 123 -5.02 11.15 24.50
CA PRO A 123 -5.17 9.74 24.85
C PRO A 123 -6.63 9.42 25.18
N GLY A 124 -7.19 8.40 24.51
CA GLY A 124 -8.57 7.96 24.72
C GLY A 124 -9.64 8.62 23.84
N SER A 125 -9.27 9.50 22.91
CA SER A 125 -10.21 10.01 21.91
C SER A 125 -10.78 8.87 21.06
N THR A 126 -12.10 8.85 20.91
CA THR A 126 -12.85 7.85 20.14
C THR A 126 -13.37 8.38 18.81
N SER A 127 -12.93 9.57 18.38
CA SER A 127 -13.37 10.14 17.10
C SER A 127 -12.98 9.24 15.93
N ASN A 128 -13.93 9.09 15.00
CA ASN A 128 -13.70 8.33 13.78
C ASN A 128 -12.81 9.11 12.82
N VAL A 129 -11.84 8.42 12.23
CA VAL A 129 -10.99 8.95 11.15
C VAL A 129 -11.59 8.57 9.81
N ASN A 130 -11.96 9.56 9.00
CA ASN A 130 -12.53 9.32 7.68
C ASN A 130 -11.46 9.15 6.61
N THR A 131 -10.34 9.87 6.78
CA THR A 131 -9.26 9.87 5.79
C THR A 131 -7.92 10.21 6.44
N ILE A 132 -6.87 9.59 5.94
CA ILE A 132 -5.47 9.91 6.24
C ILE A 132 -4.87 10.55 4.98
N THR A 133 -4.15 11.65 5.14
CA THR A 133 -3.39 12.29 4.06
C THR A 133 -1.95 12.47 4.51
N VAL A 134 -1.03 11.89 3.75
CA VAL A 134 0.42 12.01 3.97
C VAL A 134 0.98 12.97 2.94
N LEU A 135 1.62 14.04 3.42
CA LEU A 135 2.27 15.01 2.55
C LEU A 135 3.74 14.64 2.28
N PRO A 136 4.31 15.06 1.15
CA PRO A 136 5.72 14.78 0.82
C PRO A 136 6.72 15.31 1.85
N CYS A 137 6.36 16.33 2.63
CA CYS A 137 7.18 16.86 3.73
C CYS A 137 7.13 15.99 5.01
N GLY A 138 6.40 14.86 5.00
CA GLY A 138 6.23 13.99 6.17
C GLY A 138 5.11 14.39 7.12
N THR A 139 4.41 15.49 6.86
CA THR A 139 3.25 15.87 7.66
C THR A 139 2.08 14.94 7.34
N VAL A 140 1.44 14.42 8.37
CA VAL A 140 0.26 13.57 8.27
C VAL A 140 -0.95 14.32 8.82
N TRP A 141 -2.04 14.30 8.05
CA TRP A 141 -3.32 14.86 8.43
C TRP A 141 -4.35 13.75 8.58
N LEU A 142 -5.08 13.78 9.68
CA LEU A 142 -6.23 12.94 9.93
C LEU A 142 -7.48 13.79 9.80
N LEU A 143 -8.37 13.43 8.88
CA LEU A 143 -9.69 14.04 8.75
C LEU A 143 -10.66 13.20 9.56
N THR A 144 -11.30 13.81 10.54
CA THR A 144 -12.22 13.17 11.48
C THR A 144 -13.65 13.58 11.23
N GLU A 145 -14.57 12.77 11.73
CA GLU A 145 -16.02 13.01 11.57
C GLU A 145 -16.48 14.25 12.36
N ASN A 146 -15.96 14.45 13.58
CA ASN A 146 -16.46 15.45 14.52
C ASN A 146 -15.43 16.54 14.90
N ASP A 147 -14.13 16.24 14.80
CA ASP A 147 -13.06 17.12 15.29
C ASP A 147 -12.32 17.85 14.14
N GLY A 148 -12.83 17.75 12.91
CA GLY A 148 -12.25 18.39 11.74
C GLY A 148 -10.94 17.75 11.30
N ALA A 149 -9.89 18.54 11.05
CA ALA A 149 -8.59 18.07 10.58
C ALA A 149 -7.54 18.19 11.70
N ILE A 150 -6.85 17.09 11.96
CA ILE A 150 -5.82 16.96 13.00
C ILE A 150 -4.47 16.69 12.32
N ARG A 151 -3.41 17.36 12.79
CA ARG A 151 -2.05 17.23 12.29
C ARG A 151 -1.16 16.50 13.27
#